data_6caff54480679019a6cc06f18daf2a5f
#
_entry.id   6caff54480679019a6cc06f18daf2a5f
#
_cell.length_a   1.000
_cell.length_b   1.000
_cell.length_c   1.000
_cell.angle_alpha   90.00
_cell.angle_beta   90.00
_cell.angle_gamma   90.00
#
_symmetry.space_group_name_H-M   'P 1'
#
loop_
_entity.id
_entity.type
_entity.pdbx_description
1 polymer ?
#
loop_
_entity_poly.entity_id
_entity_poly.type
_entity_poly.pdbx_seq_one_letter_code
_entity_poly.pdbx_strand_id
1 'polypeptide(L)'
;DGRREQVLTCDRTSLKDRTFTCNGIPIEKMGDLFHAFHCIAFTPEDLALVTGTPDVRRQFLDLSLSQLQPHCLELVRRYQLILSHRNAVLRQPVAILERAAALDVWDVQLAAVGAEIAAQRACYVQQLQKTGEPLYQEIAAQKERLQIAYHANIYGVAPDLPEHADAAMQEQYQKRLLAARETDLQMGFTSVGVHRDELTFQLN
;
A
#
# COMPACT_ATOMS: atom_id res chain seq x y z
N ASP A 1 23.79 -26.48 8.79
CA ASP A 1 22.94 -25.48 8.12
C ASP A 1 23.63 -25.03 6.86
N GLY A 2 23.18 -25.60 5.70
CA GLY A 2 23.72 -25.25 4.39
C GLY A 2 23.16 -23.91 3.89
N ARG A 3 23.53 -22.80 4.52
CA ARG A 3 23.25 -21.46 4.01
C ARG A 3 24.07 -21.26 2.75
N ARG A 4 23.41 -21.28 1.58
CA ARG A 4 24.07 -20.84 0.34
C ARG A 4 24.34 -19.35 0.47
N GLU A 5 25.61 -18.98 0.37
CA GLU A 5 26.02 -17.58 0.27
C GLU A 5 25.43 -17.00 -1.00
N GLN A 6 24.73 -15.87 -0.89
CA GLN A 6 24.22 -15.12 -2.03
C GLN A 6 24.99 -13.81 -2.14
N VAL A 7 25.46 -13.51 -3.34
CA VAL A 7 26.17 -12.27 -3.65
C VAL A 7 25.23 -11.37 -4.43
N LEU A 8 24.79 -10.28 -3.80
CA LEU A 8 24.00 -9.23 -4.44
C LEU A 8 24.92 -8.08 -4.81
N THR A 9 24.95 -7.70 -6.10
CA THR A 9 25.68 -6.53 -6.59
C THR A 9 24.73 -5.47 -7.08
N CYS A 10 25.06 -4.21 -6.82
CA CYS A 10 24.38 -3.05 -7.34
C CYS A 10 25.41 -2.18 -8.07
N ASP A 11 25.35 -2.16 -9.39
CA ASP A 11 26.19 -1.29 -10.22
C ASP A 11 25.41 -0.04 -10.58
N ARG A 12 26.02 1.11 -10.34
CA ARG A 12 25.43 2.41 -10.61
C ARG A 12 26.26 3.17 -11.64
N THR A 13 25.76 3.27 -12.87
CA THR A 13 26.41 4.03 -13.94
C THR A 13 25.99 5.50 -13.96
N SER A 14 24.78 5.82 -13.47
CA SER A 14 24.29 7.20 -13.32
C SER A 14 23.34 7.32 -12.14
N LEU A 15 22.83 8.53 -11.84
CA LEU A 15 21.81 8.75 -10.80
C LEU A 15 20.52 7.98 -11.05
N LYS A 16 20.22 7.65 -12.31
CA LYS A 16 18.98 6.98 -12.72
C LYS A 16 19.17 5.51 -13.11
N ASP A 17 20.40 5.12 -13.50
CA ASP A 17 20.68 3.78 -14.00
C ASP A 17 21.37 2.93 -12.92
N ARG A 18 20.60 2.00 -12.39
CA ARG A 18 21.09 0.99 -11.44
C ARG A 18 20.76 -0.38 -12.00
N THR A 19 21.72 -1.25 -12.02
CA THR A 19 21.56 -2.67 -12.35
C THR A 19 21.85 -3.51 -11.11
N PHE A 20 20.96 -4.47 -10.86
CA PHE A 20 21.12 -5.41 -9.75
C PHE A 20 21.41 -6.80 -10.32
N THR A 21 22.36 -7.52 -9.69
CA THR A 21 22.57 -8.93 -10.01
C THR A 21 22.57 -9.75 -8.72
N CYS A 22 22.07 -10.98 -8.79
CA CYS A 22 22.17 -11.98 -7.72
C CYS A 22 23.01 -13.15 -8.23
N ASN A 23 24.14 -13.42 -7.61
CA ASN A 23 25.10 -14.42 -8.05
C ASN A 23 25.53 -14.26 -9.53
N GLY A 24 25.65 -13.01 -9.99
CA GLY A 24 25.98 -12.67 -11.38
C GLY A 24 24.81 -12.73 -12.37
N ILE A 25 23.62 -13.12 -11.93
CA ILE A 25 22.40 -13.15 -12.78
C ILE A 25 21.67 -11.80 -12.61
N PRO A 26 21.36 -11.09 -13.72
CA PRO A 26 20.62 -9.84 -13.66
C PRO A 26 19.24 -9.99 -13.01
N ILE A 27 18.87 -9.07 -12.14
CA ILE A 27 17.53 -8.95 -11.55
C ILE A 27 16.76 -7.91 -12.36
N GLU A 28 15.77 -8.37 -13.12
CA GLU A 28 14.95 -7.51 -13.98
C GLU A 28 13.77 -6.89 -13.24
N LYS A 29 13.22 -7.62 -12.25
CA LYS A 29 12.05 -7.18 -11.48
C LYS A 29 12.43 -6.84 -10.06
N MET A 30 11.92 -5.71 -9.57
CA MET A 30 12.15 -5.29 -8.19
C MET A 30 11.60 -6.30 -7.15
N GLY A 31 10.55 -7.06 -7.51
CA GLY A 31 10.03 -8.15 -6.67
C GLY A 31 11.07 -9.24 -6.42
N ASP A 32 11.89 -9.60 -7.42
CA ASP A 32 12.94 -10.60 -7.29
C ASP A 32 14.05 -10.11 -6.36
N LEU A 33 14.31 -8.79 -6.32
CA LEU A 33 15.23 -8.18 -5.37
C LEU A 33 14.75 -8.37 -3.92
N PHE A 34 13.47 -8.19 -3.65
CA PHE A 34 12.89 -8.43 -2.32
C PHE A 34 12.93 -9.90 -1.91
N HIS A 35 12.87 -10.84 -2.85
CA HIS A 35 13.12 -12.25 -2.56
C HIS A 35 14.58 -12.55 -2.21
N ALA A 36 15.52 -11.87 -2.86
CA ALA A 36 16.94 -12.09 -2.66
C ALA A 36 17.49 -11.39 -1.41
N PHE A 37 16.91 -10.26 -1.02
CA PHE A 37 17.47 -9.43 0.04
C PHE A 37 16.40 -8.69 0.85
N HIS A 38 16.43 -8.89 2.17
CA HIS A 38 15.63 -8.14 3.12
C HIS A 38 16.53 -7.20 3.90
N CYS A 39 16.20 -5.92 3.94
CA CYS A 39 16.97 -4.92 4.67
C CYS A 39 16.02 -4.00 5.45
N ILE A 40 16.41 -3.73 6.69
CA ILE A 40 15.80 -2.66 7.48
C ILE A 40 16.87 -1.58 7.63
N ALA A 41 16.58 -0.39 7.11
CA ALA A 41 17.40 0.79 7.34
C ALA A 41 16.64 1.71 8.30
N PHE A 42 17.38 2.35 9.21
CA PHE A 42 16.86 3.41 10.06
C PHE A 42 17.67 4.67 9.80
N THR A 43 16.99 5.71 9.34
CA THR A 43 17.59 6.99 8.94
C THR A 43 16.85 8.16 9.59
N PRO A 44 17.44 9.36 9.70
CA PRO A 44 16.73 10.53 10.22
C PRO A 44 15.44 10.86 9.44
N GLU A 45 15.37 10.52 8.16
CA GLU A 45 14.19 10.70 7.30
C GLU A 45 13.00 9.86 7.75
N ASP A 46 13.23 8.75 8.49
CA ASP A 46 12.17 7.88 9.00
C ASP A 46 11.31 8.55 10.08
N LEU A 47 11.79 9.65 10.68
CA LEU A 47 10.97 10.52 11.51
C LEU A 47 9.74 11.08 10.77
N ALA A 48 9.81 11.17 9.45
CA ALA A 48 8.68 11.55 8.62
C ALA A 48 7.49 10.55 8.69
N LEU A 49 7.71 9.33 9.19
CA LEU A 49 6.62 8.39 9.46
C LEU A 49 5.63 8.95 10.49
N VAL A 50 6.14 9.67 11.50
CA VAL A 50 5.32 10.29 12.55
C VAL A 50 4.92 11.71 12.18
N THR A 51 5.86 12.52 11.67
CA THR A 51 5.67 13.96 11.45
C THR A 51 5.21 14.34 10.04
N GLY A 52 5.35 13.41 9.10
CA GLY A 52 5.09 13.65 7.67
C GLY A 52 3.64 13.44 7.25
N THR A 53 3.45 13.39 5.95
CA THR A 53 2.14 13.28 5.31
C THR A 53 1.62 11.83 5.27
N PRO A 54 0.31 11.64 5.06
CA PRO A 54 -0.27 10.30 4.83
C PRO A 54 0.40 9.50 3.72
N ASP A 55 0.94 10.15 2.69
CA ASP A 55 1.64 9.48 1.58
C ASP A 55 2.90 8.74 2.08
N VAL A 56 3.66 9.34 2.99
CA VAL A 56 4.85 8.71 3.60
C VAL A 56 4.45 7.44 4.35
N ARG A 57 3.38 7.49 5.12
CA ARG A 57 2.88 6.34 5.89
C ARG A 57 2.34 5.23 5.00
N ARG A 58 1.63 5.57 3.91
CA ARG A 58 1.21 4.59 2.90
C ARG A 58 2.42 3.95 2.21
N GLN A 59 3.41 4.75 1.83
CA GLN A 59 4.64 4.24 1.22
C GLN A 59 5.37 3.27 2.16
N PHE A 60 5.42 3.57 3.46
CA PHE A 60 5.97 2.67 4.47
C PHE A 60 5.22 1.33 4.50
N LEU A 61 3.88 1.35 4.54
CA LEU A 61 3.06 0.13 4.52
C LEU A 61 3.32 -0.69 3.25
N ASP A 62 3.30 -0.05 2.10
CA ASP A 62 3.48 -0.73 0.81
C ASP A 62 4.87 -1.32 0.66
N LEU A 63 5.92 -0.61 1.12
CA LEU A 63 7.29 -1.09 1.10
C LEU A 63 7.48 -2.28 2.06
N SER A 64 7.01 -2.17 3.29
CA SER A 64 7.11 -3.20 4.30
C SER A 64 6.39 -4.48 3.87
N LEU A 65 5.16 -4.36 3.36
CA LEU A 65 4.41 -5.48 2.82
C LEU A 65 5.11 -6.11 1.62
N SER A 66 5.68 -5.30 0.72
CA SER A 66 6.40 -5.81 -0.47
C SER A 66 7.66 -6.58 -0.12
N GLN A 67 8.32 -6.26 1.00
CA GLN A 67 9.46 -7.03 1.50
C GLN A 67 9.03 -8.38 2.11
N LEU A 68 7.89 -8.41 2.80
CA LEU A 68 7.36 -9.64 3.39
C LEU A 68 6.69 -10.54 2.35
N GLN A 69 5.97 -9.92 1.43
CA GLN A 69 5.16 -10.57 0.40
C GLN A 69 5.38 -9.85 -0.95
N PRO A 70 6.34 -10.28 -1.76
CA PRO A 70 6.71 -9.59 -3.00
C PRO A 70 5.59 -9.36 -4.00
N HIS A 71 4.53 -10.18 -3.98
CA HIS A 71 3.34 -9.96 -4.80
C HIS A 71 2.59 -8.66 -4.45
N CYS A 72 2.73 -8.14 -3.22
CA CYS A 72 2.11 -6.87 -2.81
C CYS A 72 2.62 -5.68 -3.64
N LEU A 73 3.88 -5.71 -4.09
CA LEU A 73 4.41 -4.70 -4.99
C LEU A 73 3.64 -4.65 -6.31
N GLU A 74 3.31 -5.82 -6.87
CA GLU A 74 2.54 -5.91 -8.11
C GLU A 74 1.09 -5.44 -7.91
N LEU A 75 0.48 -5.76 -6.75
CA LEU A 75 -0.86 -5.25 -6.41
C LEU A 75 -0.88 -3.72 -6.34
N VAL A 76 0.09 -3.11 -5.67
CA VAL A 76 0.19 -1.65 -5.56
C VAL A 76 0.39 -1.00 -6.94
N ARG A 77 1.29 -1.54 -7.77
CA ARG A 77 1.52 -1.05 -9.13
C ARG A 77 0.26 -1.18 -10.00
N ARG A 78 -0.41 -2.32 -9.93
CA ARG A 78 -1.66 -2.56 -10.66
C ARG A 78 -2.75 -1.60 -10.21
N TYR A 79 -2.88 -1.38 -8.91
CA TYR A 79 -3.82 -0.40 -8.36
C TYR A 79 -3.57 1.00 -8.90
N GLN A 80 -2.31 1.46 -8.87
CA GLN A 80 -1.93 2.79 -9.37
C GLN A 80 -2.24 2.94 -10.86
N LEU A 81 -2.00 1.91 -11.67
CA LEU A 81 -2.30 1.92 -13.09
C LEU A 81 -3.82 2.04 -13.33
N ILE A 82 -4.63 1.21 -12.66
CA ILE A 82 -6.10 1.25 -12.76
C ILE A 82 -6.62 2.61 -12.29
N LEU A 83 -6.12 3.13 -11.18
CA LEU A 83 -6.48 4.46 -10.66
C LEU A 83 -6.16 5.57 -11.67
N SER A 84 -5.01 5.50 -12.32
CA SER A 84 -4.61 6.44 -13.37
C SER A 84 -5.59 6.41 -14.56
N HIS A 85 -5.97 5.22 -15.02
CA HIS A 85 -6.95 5.06 -16.12
C HIS A 85 -8.33 5.57 -15.70
N ARG A 86 -8.81 5.21 -14.51
CA ARG A 86 -10.07 5.74 -13.98
C ARG A 86 -10.07 7.26 -13.92
N ASN A 87 -9.00 7.86 -13.41
CA ASN A 87 -8.86 9.32 -13.36
C ASN A 87 -8.77 9.96 -14.75
N ALA A 88 -8.22 9.25 -15.74
CA ALA A 88 -8.24 9.71 -17.13
C ALA A 88 -9.65 9.76 -17.69
N VAL A 89 -10.49 8.74 -17.43
CA VAL A 89 -11.91 8.72 -17.80
C VAL A 89 -12.68 9.87 -17.14
N LEU A 90 -12.45 10.12 -15.84
CA LEU A 90 -13.11 11.22 -15.11
C LEU A 90 -12.86 12.60 -15.73
N ARG A 91 -11.73 12.79 -16.40
CA ARG A 91 -11.31 14.06 -17.04
C ARG A 91 -11.65 14.16 -18.52
N GLN A 92 -12.22 13.13 -19.14
CA GLN A 92 -12.56 13.17 -20.56
C GLN A 92 -13.64 14.22 -20.85
N PRO A 93 -13.50 15.00 -21.94
CA PRO A 93 -14.47 16.01 -22.35
C PRO A 93 -15.62 15.38 -23.15
N VAL A 94 -16.23 14.28 -22.63
CA VAL A 94 -17.36 13.58 -23.25
C VAL A 94 -18.57 13.62 -22.33
N ALA A 95 -19.74 13.22 -22.83
CA ALA A 95 -20.97 13.22 -22.04
C ALA A 95 -20.83 12.38 -20.76
N ILE A 96 -21.48 12.82 -19.68
CA ILE A 96 -21.43 12.15 -18.37
C ILE A 96 -21.85 10.68 -18.48
N LEU A 97 -22.87 10.39 -19.30
CA LEU A 97 -23.38 9.03 -19.49
C LEU A 97 -22.32 8.09 -20.09
N GLU A 98 -21.56 8.57 -21.06
CA GLU A 98 -20.46 7.79 -21.68
C GLU A 98 -19.32 7.53 -20.69
N ARG A 99 -18.97 8.54 -19.89
CA ARG A 99 -18.00 8.38 -18.80
C ARG A 99 -18.48 7.38 -17.75
N ALA A 100 -19.75 7.43 -17.37
CA ALA A 100 -20.31 6.52 -16.39
C ALA A 100 -20.19 5.05 -16.80
N ALA A 101 -20.51 4.72 -18.05
CA ALA A 101 -20.36 3.36 -18.59
C ALA A 101 -18.88 2.91 -18.62
N ALA A 102 -17.95 3.79 -18.98
CA ALA A 102 -16.52 3.49 -18.95
C ALA A 102 -16.00 3.29 -17.53
N LEU A 103 -16.53 4.01 -16.54
CA LEU A 103 -16.14 3.88 -15.14
C LEU A 103 -16.53 2.52 -14.54
N ASP A 104 -17.62 1.87 -15.00
CA ASP A 104 -18.04 0.56 -14.47
C ASP A 104 -16.93 -0.48 -14.57
N VAL A 105 -16.21 -0.52 -15.69
CA VAL A 105 -15.10 -1.46 -15.90
C VAL A 105 -13.94 -1.20 -14.96
N TRP A 106 -13.61 0.09 -14.76
CA TRP A 106 -12.51 0.48 -13.88
C TRP A 106 -12.85 0.33 -12.40
N ASP A 107 -14.09 0.58 -12.01
CA ASP A 107 -14.55 0.43 -10.63
C ASP A 107 -14.47 -1.03 -10.17
N VAL A 108 -14.88 -1.98 -11.01
CA VAL A 108 -14.75 -3.42 -10.71
C VAL A 108 -13.28 -3.81 -10.48
N GLN A 109 -12.40 -3.38 -11.38
CA GLN A 109 -10.97 -3.72 -11.28
C GLN A 109 -10.32 -3.01 -10.08
N LEU A 110 -10.64 -1.74 -9.85
CA LEU A 110 -10.11 -0.96 -8.73
C LEU A 110 -10.55 -1.54 -7.39
N ALA A 111 -11.81 -1.98 -7.30
CA ALA A 111 -12.36 -2.60 -6.11
C ALA A 111 -11.70 -3.95 -5.80
N ALA A 112 -11.50 -4.80 -6.81
CA ALA A 112 -10.86 -6.10 -6.60
C ALA A 112 -9.43 -5.95 -6.05
N VAL A 113 -8.62 -5.08 -6.68
CA VAL A 113 -7.23 -4.87 -6.25
C VAL A 113 -7.15 -4.05 -4.96
N GLY A 114 -8.01 -3.03 -4.82
CA GLY A 114 -8.04 -2.17 -3.63
C GLY A 114 -8.49 -2.92 -2.38
N ALA A 115 -9.46 -3.82 -2.48
CA ALA A 115 -9.90 -4.66 -1.37
C ALA A 115 -8.75 -5.55 -0.87
N GLU A 116 -8.00 -6.18 -1.77
CA GLU A 116 -6.85 -7.02 -1.41
C GLU A 116 -5.75 -6.21 -0.69
N ILE A 117 -5.41 -5.01 -1.22
CA ILE A 117 -4.44 -4.12 -0.55
C ILE A 117 -4.91 -3.74 0.86
N ALA A 118 -6.20 -3.42 1.03
CA ALA A 118 -6.75 -3.06 2.33
C ALA A 118 -6.68 -4.23 3.34
N ALA A 119 -7.00 -5.46 2.89
CA ALA A 119 -6.89 -6.66 3.70
C ALA A 119 -5.45 -6.89 4.18
N GLN A 120 -4.48 -6.85 3.25
CA GLN A 120 -3.06 -7.03 3.56
C GLN A 120 -2.53 -5.95 4.53
N ARG A 121 -2.90 -4.69 4.31
CA ARG A 121 -2.51 -3.59 5.22
C ARG A 121 -3.11 -3.75 6.61
N ALA A 122 -4.39 -4.12 6.71
CA ALA A 122 -5.05 -4.33 7.99
C ALA A 122 -4.37 -5.45 8.79
N CYS A 123 -4.14 -6.60 8.17
CA CYS A 123 -3.44 -7.73 8.78
C CYS A 123 -2.02 -7.34 9.23
N TYR A 124 -1.27 -6.65 8.38
CA TYR A 124 0.07 -6.18 8.71
C TYR A 124 0.10 -5.23 9.91
N VAL A 125 -0.82 -4.25 9.95
CA VAL A 125 -0.87 -3.28 11.05
C VAL A 125 -1.29 -3.93 12.36
N GLN A 126 -2.19 -4.92 12.33
CA GLN A 126 -2.52 -5.72 13.52
C GLN A 126 -1.29 -6.46 14.06
N GLN A 127 -0.49 -7.06 13.18
CA GLN A 127 0.76 -7.72 13.57
C GLN A 127 1.79 -6.71 14.11
N LEU A 128 1.92 -5.56 13.44
CA LEU A 128 2.80 -4.48 13.85
C LEU A 128 2.44 -3.95 15.23
N GLN A 129 1.15 -3.72 15.51
CA GLN A 129 0.65 -3.32 16.83
C GLN A 129 0.99 -4.38 17.89
N LYS A 130 0.67 -5.65 17.61
CA LYS A 130 0.90 -6.76 18.54
C LYS A 130 2.37 -6.95 18.90
N THR A 131 3.27 -6.68 17.96
CA THR A 131 4.72 -6.85 18.16
C THR A 131 5.37 -5.55 18.68
N GLY A 132 4.93 -4.40 18.19
CA GLY A 132 5.52 -3.10 18.50
C GLY A 132 5.19 -2.59 19.90
N GLU A 133 3.96 -2.80 20.38
CA GLU A 133 3.55 -2.31 21.70
C GLU A 133 4.45 -2.86 22.85
N PRO A 134 4.69 -4.17 22.99
CA PRO A 134 5.56 -4.69 24.04
C PRO A 134 6.99 -4.14 23.97
N LEU A 135 7.56 -4.03 22.76
CA LEU A 135 8.89 -3.48 22.56
C LEU A 135 8.95 -1.99 22.97
N TYR A 136 7.93 -1.24 22.61
CA TYR A 136 7.84 0.18 23.00
C TYR A 136 7.72 0.33 24.53
N GLN A 137 6.91 -0.50 25.19
CA GLN A 137 6.75 -0.48 26.63
C GLN A 137 8.09 -0.72 27.38
N GLU A 138 8.96 -1.60 26.86
CA GLU A 138 10.28 -1.80 27.42
C GLU A 138 11.13 -0.52 27.31
N ILE A 139 11.12 0.16 26.16
CA ILE A 139 11.85 1.41 25.92
C ILE A 139 11.31 2.55 26.80
N ALA A 140 9.97 2.64 26.90
CA ALA A 140 9.29 3.69 27.67
C ALA A 140 9.24 3.41 29.18
N ALA A 141 9.91 2.36 29.67
CA ALA A 141 9.90 1.94 31.08
C ALA A 141 8.47 1.79 31.62
N GLN A 142 7.56 1.24 30.82
CA GLN A 142 6.13 1.00 31.14
C GLN A 142 5.30 2.27 31.43
N LYS A 143 5.79 3.45 31.04
CA LYS A 143 5.10 4.72 31.33
C LYS A 143 4.10 5.11 30.26
N GLU A 144 4.29 4.62 29.06
CA GLU A 144 3.50 4.97 27.88
C GLU A 144 3.15 3.71 27.08
N ARG A 145 2.03 3.77 26.39
CA ARG A 145 1.60 2.71 25.47
C ARG A 145 1.55 3.23 24.05
N LEU A 146 2.13 2.47 23.13
CA LEU A 146 2.04 2.76 21.70
C LEU A 146 0.79 2.10 21.13
N GLN A 147 -0.05 2.90 20.48
CA GLN A 147 -1.16 2.43 19.67
C GLN A 147 -0.91 2.75 18.21
N ILE A 148 -0.96 1.72 17.36
CA ILE A 148 -0.84 1.83 15.91
C ILE A 148 -2.18 1.42 15.32
N ALA A 149 -2.82 2.30 14.53
CA ALA A 149 -4.11 1.99 13.94
C ALA A 149 -4.14 2.29 12.44
N TYR A 150 -4.70 1.35 11.67
CA TYR A 150 -4.96 1.52 10.25
C TYR A 150 -6.36 2.08 10.04
N HIS A 151 -6.45 3.16 9.31
CA HIS A 151 -7.70 3.80 8.91
C HIS A 151 -7.92 3.52 7.42
N ALA A 152 -8.68 2.49 7.14
CA ALA A 152 -9.08 2.15 5.77
C ALA A 152 -10.19 3.10 5.31
N ASN A 153 -9.95 3.88 4.27
CA ASN A 153 -10.92 4.86 3.74
C ASN A 153 -12.27 4.21 3.37
N ILE A 154 -12.25 2.95 2.93
CA ILE A 154 -13.45 2.20 2.56
C ILE A 154 -14.07 1.48 3.77
N TYR A 155 -13.25 0.92 4.67
CA TYR A 155 -13.69 -0.04 5.68
C TYR A 155 -13.70 0.51 7.11
N GLY A 156 -13.23 1.75 7.31
CA GLY A 156 -13.23 2.41 8.61
C GLY A 156 -11.94 2.27 9.40
N VAL A 157 -12.03 2.55 10.71
CA VAL A 157 -10.89 2.58 11.62
C VAL A 157 -10.62 1.19 12.18
N ALA A 158 -9.34 0.79 12.15
CA ALA A 158 -8.87 -0.50 12.66
C ALA A 158 -9.79 -1.67 12.26
N PRO A 159 -10.11 -1.83 10.95
CA PRO A 159 -11.08 -2.81 10.52
C PRO A 159 -10.56 -4.23 10.76
N ASP A 160 -11.43 -5.09 11.26
CA ASP A 160 -11.18 -6.53 11.32
C ASP A 160 -11.49 -7.14 9.95
N LEU A 161 -10.47 -7.23 9.11
CA LEU A 161 -10.57 -7.75 7.76
C LEU A 161 -9.91 -9.13 7.65
N PRO A 162 -10.40 -9.99 6.76
CA PRO A 162 -9.74 -11.27 6.48
C PRO A 162 -8.36 -11.04 5.88
N GLU A 163 -7.49 -12.05 5.95
CA GLU A 163 -6.14 -11.98 5.39
C GLU A 163 -6.13 -11.71 3.87
N HIS A 164 -7.13 -12.23 3.17
CA HIS A 164 -7.37 -11.97 1.75
C HIS A 164 -8.77 -11.42 1.53
N ALA A 165 -8.91 -10.53 0.54
CA ALA A 165 -10.19 -9.95 0.23
C ALA A 165 -11.19 -10.96 -0.29
N ASP A 166 -12.37 -10.96 0.28
CA ASP A 166 -13.53 -11.74 -0.18
C ASP A 166 -14.47 -10.95 -1.08
N ALA A 167 -15.52 -11.60 -1.55
CA ALA A 167 -16.53 -10.99 -2.41
C ALA A 167 -17.29 -9.85 -1.70
N ALA A 168 -17.52 -9.95 -0.39
CA ALA A 168 -18.22 -8.94 0.38
C ALA A 168 -17.39 -7.64 0.48
N MET A 169 -16.08 -7.75 0.69
CA MET A 169 -15.16 -6.62 0.69
C MET A 169 -15.14 -5.93 -0.68
N GLN A 170 -15.05 -6.70 -1.77
CA GLN A 170 -15.05 -6.15 -3.12
C GLN A 170 -16.37 -5.43 -3.44
N GLU A 171 -17.51 -6.01 -3.06
CA GLU A 171 -18.82 -5.40 -3.22
C GLU A 171 -18.94 -4.08 -2.42
N GLN A 172 -18.47 -4.06 -1.18
CA GLN A 172 -18.46 -2.85 -0.36
C GLN A 172 -17.60 -1.76 -1.00
N TYR A 173 -16.44 -2.13 -1.53
CA TYR A 173 -15.55 -1.19 -2.23
C TYR A 173 -16.24 -0.61 -3.47
N GLN A 174 -16.88 -1.46 -4.29
CA GLN A 174 -17.63 -1.01 -5.48
C GLN A 174 -18.77 -0.05 -5.11
N LYS A 175 -19.54 -0.38 -4.06
CA LYS A 175 -20.63 0.51 -3.57
C LYS A 175 -20.10 1.88 -3.17
N ARG A 176 -18.92 1.93 -2.53
CA ARG A 176 -18.29 3.21 -2.14
C ARG A 176 -17.81 4.01 -3.35
N LEU A 177 -17.21 3.35 -4.34
CA LEU A 177 -16.82 4.00 -5.60
C LEU A 177 -18.05 4.56 -6.34
N LEU A 178 -19.12 3.78 -6.43
CA LEU A 178 -20.36 4.19 -7.08
C LEU A 178 -20.98 5.41 -6.37
N ALA A 179 -21.02 5.39 -5.05
CA ALA A 179 -21.55 6.51 -4.25
C ALA A 179 -20.72 7.79 -4.40
N ALA A 180 -19.40 7.68 -4.66
CA ALA A 180 -18.51 8.81 -4.85
C ALA A 180 -18.49 9.36 -6.29
N ARG A 181 -19.10 8.67 -7.27
CA ARG A 181 -18.96 9.01 -8.71
C ARG A 181 -19.34 10.44 -9.05
N GLU A 182 -20.42 10.96 -8.49
CA GLU A 182 -20.84 12.33 -8.79
C GLU A 182 -19.77 13.34 -8.38
N THR A 183 -19.25 13.20 -7.18
CA THR A 183 -18.13 14.01 -6.66
C THR A 183 -16.88 13.83 -7.51
N ASP A 184 -16.52 12.57 -7.84
CA ASP A 184 -15.35 12.26 -8.64
C ASP A 184 -15.42 12.88 -10.05
N LEU A 185 -16.62 12.85 -10.68
CA LEU A 185 -16.86 13.47 -11.97
C LEU A 185 -16.72 15.00 -11.94
N GLN A 186 -17.13 15.65 -10.85
CA GLN A 186 -16.96 17.08 -10.64
C GLN A 186 -15.50 17.45 -10.39
N MET A 187 -14.79 16.64 -9.59
CA MET A 187 -13.41 16.90 -9.19
C MET A 187 -12.37 16.44 -10.23
N GLY A 188 -12.72 15.53 -11.12
CA GLY A 188 -11.81 14.93 -12.12
C GLY A 188 -10.80 13.95 -11.55
N PHE A 189 -11.02 13.45 -10.33
CA PHE A 189 -10.18 12.42 -9.70
C PHE A 189 -10.97 11.54 -8.73
N THR A 190 -10.44 10.35 -8.43
CA THR A 190 -11.00 9.40 -7.49
C THR A 190 -10.82 9.88 -6.06
N SER A 191 -11.91 10.08 -5.33
CA SER A 191 -11.91 10.64 -3.96
C SER A 191 -11.85 9.58 -2.88
N VAL A 192 -12.15 8.31 -3.15
CA VAL A 192 -12.20 7.20 -2.20
C VAL A 192 -11.32 6.03 -2.63
N GLY A 193 -10.80 5.28 -1.68
CA GLY A 193 -9.98 4.10 -1.95
C GLY A 193 -8.69 4.03 -1.14
N VAL A 194 -7.91 2.97 -1.31
CA VAL A 194 -6.69 2.71 -0.52
C VAL A 194 -5.58 3.76 -0.67
N HIS A 195 -5.62 4.57 -1.72
CA HIS A 195 -4.75 5.74 -1.88
C HIS A 195 -5.15 6.92 -0.96
N ARG A 196 -6.22 6.78 -0.19
CA ARG A 196 -6.71 7.72 0.84
C ARG A 196 -6.64 7.15 2.26
N ASP A 197 -6.08 5.96 2.41
CA ASP A 197 -5.90 5.34 3.72
C ASP A 197 -4.90 6.11 4.58
N GLU A 198 -5.00 5.88 5.89
CA GLU A 198 -4.11 6.50 6.86
C GLU A 198 -3.61 5.46 7.88
N LEU A 199 -2.40 5.67 8.37
CA LEU A 199 -1.80 4.96 9.49
C LEU A 199 -1.54 5.97 10.62
N THR A 200 -2.04 5.70 11.80
CA THR A 200 -1.86 6.59 12.95
C THR A 200 -1.06 5.93 14.06
N PHE A 201 -0.27 6.76 14.74
CA PHE A 201 0.50 6.40 15.92
C PHE A 201 0.04 7.29 17.07
N GLN A 202 -0.32 6.69 18.20
CA GLN A 202 -0.74 7.43 19.39
C GLN A 202 0.01 6.91 20.61
N LEU A 203 0.32 7.83 21.53
CA LEU A 203 0.89 7.52 22.84
C LEU A 203 -0.09 8.00 23.91
N ASN A 204 -0.30 7.20 24.93
CA ASN A 204 -1.15 7.50 26.09
C ASN A 204 -0.44 7.14 27.40
#